data_c6b5da82a4f02f85702b6e79bd018345
#
_entry.id   c6b5da82a4f02f85702b6e79bd018345
#
_cell.length_a   1.000
_cell.length_b   1.000
_cell.length_c   1.000
_cell.angle_alpha   90.00
_cell.angle_beta   90.00
_cell.angle_gamma   90.00
#
_symmetry.space_group_name_H-M   'P 1'
#
loop_
_entity.id
_entity.type
_entity.pdbx_description
1 polymer ?
#
loop_
_entity_poly.entity_id
_entity_poly.type
_entity_poly.pdbx_seq_one_letter_code
_entity_poly.pdbx_strand_id
1 'polypeptide(L)'
;MKIAVISDLHGNLICYPSDYWKHLWECEALFICGDTFPLHIQFDIPKCRSWLMKEFIPWATELPVEKVYIIGGNHDAYFERNEKEARKLLPEQGKITYVKNNLVEHISIQDGDTYRIFGTPYCHVYGQWPFMRSEIKLRELFNELPDNVDILFSHDAPFGVSDV
;
A
#
# COMPACT_ATOMS: atom_id res chain seq x y z
N MET A 1 7.46 15.85 -7.85
CA MET A 1 6.52 14.72 -8.09
C MET A 1 5.16 15.01 -7.50
N LYS A 2 4.06 14.82 -8.23
CA LYS A 2 2.68 14.91 -7.74
C LYS A 2 2.15 13.50 -7.46
N ILE A 3 1.58 13.26 -6.30
CA ILE A 3 1.10 11.94 -5.86
C ILE A 3 -0.38 11.97 -5.49
N ALA A 4 -1.04 10.83 -5.62
CA ALA A 4 -2.35 10.56 -5.03
C ALA A 4 -2.21 9.53 -3.90
N VAL A 5 -3.06 9.64 -2.89
CA VAL A 5 -3.08 8.71 -1.75
C VAL A 5 -4.51 8.25 -1.51
N ILE A 6 -4.70 6.95 -1.35
CA ILE A 6 -5.99 6.33 -0.99
C ILE A 6 -5.76 5.22 0.04
N SER A 7 -6.80 4.87 0.78
CA SER A 7 -6.81 3.78 1.76
C SER A 7 -8.17 3.09 1.77
N ASP A 8 -8.25 1.92 2.42
CA ASP A 8 -9.50 1.24 2.78
C ASP A 8 -10.42 0.95 1.58
N LEU A 9 -9.84 0.46 0.50
CA LEU A 9 -10.58 0.12 -0.71
C LEU A 9 -11.62 -0.99 -0.48
N HIS A 10 -11.28 -2.00 0.34
CA HIS A 10 -12.13 -3.16 0.64
C HIS A 10 -12.77 -3.78 -0.62
N GLY A 11 -12.00 -3.83 -1.70
CA GLY A 11 -12.45 -4.36 -2.99
C GLY A 11 -13.27 -3.39 -3.85
N ASN A 12 -13.49 -2.16 -3.42
CA ASN A 12 -14.25 -1.16 -4.18
C ASN A 12 -13.37 -0.48 -5.24
N LEU A 13 -13.05 -1.19 -6.31
CA LEU A 13 -12.17 -0.71 -7.37
C LEU A 13 -12.85 0.21 -8.40
N ILE A 14 -14.20 0.22 -8.46
CA ILE A 14 -14.96 0.84 -9.54
C ILE A 14 -15.82 2.02 -9.07
N CYS A 15 -15.94 2.25 -7.76
CA CYS A 15 -17.01 3.06 -7.18
C CYS A 15 -16.82 4.58 -7.25
N TYR A 16 -15.80 5.06 -7.92
CA TYR A 16 -15.63 6.51 -8.05
C TYR A 16 -16.10 6.97 -9.42
N PRO A 17 -16.99 8.00 -9.50
CA PRO A 17 -17.35 8.64 -10.76
C PRO A 17 -16.10 9.02 -11.54
N SER A 18 -16.16 8.97 -12.86
CA SER A 18 -15.04 9.31 -13.75
C SER A 18 -14.35 10.64 -13.42
N ASP A 19 -15.06 11.53 -12.74
CA ASP A 19 -14.55 12.84 -12.31
C ASP A 19 -13.50 12.75 -11.20
N TYR A 20 -13.54 11.73 -10.32
CA TYR A 20 -12.50 11.50 -9.31
C TYR A 20 -11.17 11.09 -9.95
N TRP A 21 -11.21 10.29 -11.00
CA TRP A 21 -10.01 9.82 -11.68
C TRP A 21 -9.36 10.89 -12.56
N LYS A 22 -10.05 12.00 -12.87
CA LYS A 22 -9.46 13.13 -13.59
C LYS A 22 -8.22 13.69 -12.87
N HIS A 23 -8.23 13.71 -11.55
CA HIS A 23 -7.10 14.22 -10.78
C HIS A 23 -5.88 13.27 -10.82
N LEU A 24 -6.07 11.98 -11.10
CA LEU A 24 -4.95 11.04 -11.26
C LEU A 24 -4.13 11.31 -12.53
N TRP A 25 -4.72 11.89 -13.58
CA TRP A 25 -3.99 12.24 -14.80
C TRP A 25 -2.84 13.23 -14.57
N GLU A 26 -2.87 13.95 -13.47
CA GLU A 26 -1.83 14.87 -13.08
C GLU A 26 -0.83 14.26 -12.09
N CYS A 27 -1.15 13.08 -11.53
CA CYS A 27 -0.32 12.41 -10.56
C CYS A 27 0.61 11.42 -11.25
N GLU A 28 1.84 11.36 -10.78
CA GLU A 28 2.84 10.41 -11.27
C GLU A 28 2.69 9.07 -10.57
N ALA A 29 2.39 9.08 -9.27
CA ALA A 29 2.22 7.87 -8.49
C ALA A 29 0.94 7.87 -7.65
N LEU A 30 0.40 6.65 -7.42
CA LEU A 30 -0.68 6.37 -6.49
C LEU A 30 -0.13 5.54 -5.32
N PHE A 31 -0.42 5.97 -4.10
CA PHE A 31 -0.12 5.25 -2.87
C PHE A 31 -1.40 4.66 -2.29
N ILE A 32 -1.44 3.34 -2.12
CA ILE A 32 -2.55 2.60 -1.50
C ILE A 32 -2.11 2.18 -0.10
N CYS A 33 -2.67 2.83 0.91
CA CYS A 33 -2.26 2.71 2.30
C CYS A 33 -2.97 1.58 3.06
N GLY A 34 -3.20 0.44 2.41
CA GLY A 34 -3.73 -0.77 3.03
C GLY A 34 -5.24 -0.95 2.91
N ASP A 35 -5.72 -2.05 3.48
CA ASP A 35 -7.10 -2.52 3.49
C ASP A 35 -7.70 -2.63 2.08
N THR A 36 -6.97 -3.34 1.24
CA THR A 36 -7.26 -3.48 -0.19
C THR A 36 -8.28 -4.57 -0.49
N PHE A 37 -8.19 -5.73 0.18
CA PHE A 37 -9.03 -6.88 -0.13
C PHE A 37 -10.48 -6.73 0.30
N PRO A 38 -11.45 -7.29 -0.48
CA PRO A 38 -12.84 -7.36 -0.06
C PRO A 38 -13.01 -8.06 1.29
N LEU A 39 -13.78 -7.48 2.20
CA LEU A 39 -13.97 -7.98 3.57
C LEU A 39 -14.43 -9.44 3.61
N HIS A 40 -15.31 -9.85 2.69
CA HIS A 40 -15.88 -11.20 2.67
C HIS A 40 -14.88 -12.31 2.26
N ILE A 41 -13.70 -11.95 1.74
CA ILE A 41 -12.63 -12.90 1.38
C ILE A 41 -11.32 -12.70 2.15
N GLN A 42 -11.21 -11.69 2.99
CA GLN A 42 -9.97 -11.19 3.60
C GLN A 42 -9.09 -12.29 4.29
N PHE A 43 -9.70 -13.37 4.78
CA PHE A 43 -9.00 -14.49 5.38
C PHE A 43 -8.91 -15.74 4.49
N ASP A 44 -9.56 -15.74 3.32
CA ASP A 44 -9.53 -16.82 2.35
C ASP A 44 -8.36 -16.59 1.37
N ILE A 45 -7.19 -17.12 1.71
CA ILE A 45 -5.95 -16.88 0.96
C ILE A 45 -6.07 -17.22 -0.53
N PRO A 46 -6.65 -18.39 -0.94
CA PRO A 46 -6.88 -18.69 -2.36
C PRO A 46 -7.78 -17.67 -3.07
N LYS A 47 -8.84 -17.21 -2.41
CA LYS A 47 -9.73 -16.19 -3.00
C LYS A 47 -9.06 -14.83 -3.07
N CYS A 48 -8.32 -14.42 -2.04
CA CYS A 48 -7.53 -13.18 -2.08
C CYS A 48 -6.55 -13.20 -3.25
N ARG A 49 -5.80 -14.31 -3.43
CA ARG A 49 -4.90 -14.48 -4.56
C ARG A 49 -5.61 -14.35 -5.91
N SER A 50 -6.74 -15.06 -6.06
CA SER A 50 -7.52 -15.02 -7.29
C SER A 50 -8.03 -13.60 -7.60
N TRP A 51 -8.56 -12.91 -6.59
CA TRP A 51 -9.05 -11.54 -6.72
C TRP A 51 -7.92 -10.57 -7.07
N LEU A 52 -6.77 -10.69 -6.39
CA LEU A 52 -5.59 -9.87 -6.68
C LEU A 52 -5.18 -9.97 -8.16
N MET A 53 -5.15 -11.19 -8.70
CA MET A 53 -4.72 -11.44 -10.08
C MET A 53 -5.78 -11.05 -11.13
N LYS A 54 -7.06 -11.23 -10.83
CA LYS A 54 -8.13 -11.10 -11.82
C LYS A 54 -8.82 -9.74 -11.79
N GLU A 55 -8.81 -9.07 -10.66
CA GLU A 55 -9.54 -7.82 -10.44
C GLU A 55 -8.56 -6.66 -10.16
N PHE A 56 -7.77 -6.77 -9.08
CA PHE A 56 -6.93 -5.66 -8.63
C PHE A 56 -5.80 -5.32 -9.60
N ILE A 57 -5.00 -6.32 -10.03
CA ILE A 57 -3.87 -6.07 -10.93
C ILE A 57 -4.33 -5.48 -12.27
N PRO A 58 -5.35 -6.03 -12.96
CA PRO A 58 -5.89 -5.40 -14.17
C PRO A 58 -6.33 -3.96 -13.94
N TRP A 59 -7.14 -3.72 -12.91
CA TRP A 59 -7.61 -2.37 -12.56
C TRP A 59 -6.45 -1.39 -12.32
N ALA A 60 -5.50 -1.73 -11.47
CA ALA A 60 -4.37 -0.87 -11.14
C ALA A 60 -3.43 -0.63 -12.35
N THR A 61 -3.36 -1.60 -13.27
CA THR A 61 -2.57 -1.45 -14.50
C THR A 61 -3.19 -0.43 -15.47
N GLU A 62 -4.51 -0.29 -15.49
CA GLU A 62 -5.22 0.66 -16.33
C GLU A 62 -5.23 2.10 -15.78
N LEU A 63 -4.89 2.30 -14.51
CA LEU A 63 -4.85 3.63 -13.91
C LEU A 63 -3.87 4.55 -14.65
N PRO A 64 -4.21 5.85 -14.82
CA PRO A 64 -3.40 6.81 -15.57
C PRO A 64 -2.24 7.38 -14.74
N VAL A 65 -1.57 6.53 -13.98
CA VAL A 65 -0.36 6.86 -13.20
C VAL A 65 0.80 6.01 -13.66
N GLU A 66 2.01 6.51 -13.52
CA GLU A 66 3.23 5.78 -13.87
C GLU A 66 3.45 4.60 -12.91
N LYS A 67 3.22 4.82 -11.62
CA LYS A 67 3.51 3.84 -10.57
C LYS A 67 2.40 3.76 -9.52
N VAL A 68 2.15 2.55 -9.04
CA VAL A 68 1.27 2.27 -7.90
C VAL A 68 2.08 1.61 -6.79
N TYR A 69 2.14 2.22 -5.64
CA TYR A 69 2.73 1.66 -4.43
C TYR A 69 1.64 1.19 -3.50
N ILE A 70 1.75 -0.04 -2.98
CA ILE A 70 0.75 -0.63 -2.10
C ILE A 70 1.42 -1.25 -0.88
N ILE A 71 0.84 -1.00 0.29
CA ILE A 71 1.12 -1.73 1.54
C ILE A 71 -0.08 -2.57 1.94
N GLY A 72 0.10 -3.48 2.90
CA GLY A 72 -1.01 -4.15 3.56
C GLY A 72 -1.67 -3.27 4.62
N GLY A 73 -2.88 -3.64 5.02
CA GLY A 73 -3.59 -3.14 6.19
C GLY A 73 -4.09 -4.29 7.06
N ASN A 74 -4.82 -3.99 8.13
CA ASN A 74 -5.28 -5.01 9.08
C ASN A 74 -6.33 -5.97 8.49
N HIS A 75 -6.91 -5.68 7.36
CA HIS A 75 -7.79 -6.61 6.63
C HIS A 75 -7.09 -7.37 5.50
N ASP A 76 -5.78 -7.23 5.34
CA ASP A 76 -5.03 -7.81 4.23
C ASP A 76 -4.21 -9.05 4.64
N ALA A 77 -4.89 -10.10 5.16
CA ALA A 77 -4.25 -11.33 5.62
C ALA A 77 -3.36 -12.01 4.56
N TYR A 78 -3.70 -11.88 3.28
CA TYR A 78 -2.90 -12.41 2.18
C TYR A 78 -1.50 -11.80 2.16
N PHE A 79 -1.38 -10.50 2.30
CA PHE A 79 -0.09 -9.80 2.28
C PHE A 79 0.79 -10.16 3.47
N GLU A 80 0.20 -10.38 4.66
CA GLU A 80 0.97 -10.80 5.82
C GLU A 80 1.46 -12.26 5.70
N ARG A 81 0.55 -13.18 5.30
CA ARG A 81 0.81 -14.63 5.33
C ARG A 81 1.55 -15.15 4.09
N ASN A 82 1.45 -14.44 2.98
CA ASN A 82 2.01 -14.85 1.67
C ASN A 82 2.88 -13.77 1.04
N GLU A 83 3.66 -13.05 1.84
CA GLU A 83 4.50 -11.94 1.41
C GLU A 83 5.40 -12.28 0.19
N LYS A 84 6.04 -13.47 0.21
CA LYS A 84 6.92 -13.87 -0.89
C LYS A 84 6.19 -13.98 -2.23
N GLU A 85 4.94 -14.43 -2.21
CA GLU A 85 4.12 -14.53 -3.41
C GLU A 85 3.59 -13.14 -3.81
N ALA A 86 3.16 -12.31 -2.85
CA ALA A 86 2.75 -10.94 -3.10
C ALA A 86 3.86 -10.15 -3.82
N ARG A 87 5.11 -10.23 -3.36
CA ARG A 87 6.27 -9.60 -4.00
C ARG A 87 6.55 -10.12 -5.42
N LYS A 88 6.23 -11.38 -5.72
CA LYS A 88 6.35 -11.92 -7.08
C LYS A 88 5.25 -11.40 -8.01
N LEU A 89 4.04 -11.23 -7.50
CA LEU A 89 2.90 -10.72 -8.26
C LEU A 89 2.98 -9.20 -8.47
N LEU A 90 3.54 -8.49 -7.49
CA LEU A 90 3.66 -7.03 -7.44
C LEU A 90 5.13 -6.64 -7.23
N PRO A 91 6.00 -6.89 -8.23
CA PRO A 91 7.44 -6.69 -8.10
C PRO A 91 7.81 -5.21 -8.12
N GLU A 92 8.95 -4.88 -7.52
CA GLU A 92 9.47 -3.51 -7.43
C GLU A 92 9.64 -2.84 -8.81
N GLN A 93 10.07 -3.60 -9.81
CA GLN A 93 10.26 -3.11 -11.19
C GLN A 93 8.95 -3.02 -12.00
N GLY A 94 7.85 -3.54 -11.47
CA GLY A 94 6.53 -3.47 -12.12
C GLY A 94 5.84 -2.12 -11.94
N LYS A 95 4.75 -1.91 -12.68
CA LYS A 95 3.88 -0.74 -12.48
C LYS A 95 3.28 -0.71 -11.07
N ILE A 96 2.97 -1.89 -10.49
CA ILE A 96 2.42 -2.04 -9.16
C ILE A 96 3.49 -2.67 -8.27
N THR A 97 3.87 -2.00 -7.20
CA THR A 97 4.92 -2.44 -6.27
C THR A 97 4.35 -2.65 -4.86
N TYR A 98 4.49 -3.88 -4.35
CA TYR A 98 4.20 -4.16 -2.94
C TYR A 98 5.39 -3.75 -2.07
N VAL A 99 5.14 -2.84 -1.12
CA VAL A 99 6.14 -2.33 -0.18
C VAL A 99 5.78 -2.83 1.23
N LYS A 100 6.77 -3.31 1.96
CA LYS A 100 6.61 -3.73 3.36
C LYS A 100 7.93 -3.62 4.09
N ASN A 101 8.07 -2.61 4.93
CA ASN A 101 9.28 -2.33 5.70
C ASN A 101 10.57 -2.44 4.87
N ASN A 102 10.53 -1.90 3.68
CA ASN A 102 11.69 -1.77 2.82
C ASN A 102 11.69 -0.43 2.09
N LEU A 103 12.86 0.03 1.76
CA LEU A 103 13.06 1.21 0.94
C LEU A 103 12.95 0.82 -0.53
N VAL A 104 12.21 1.62 -1.30
CA VAL A 104 12.17 1.58 -2.75
C VAL A 104 12.50 2.95 -3.32
N GLU A 105 13.19 2.99 -4.46
CA GLU A 105 13.52 4.26 -5.13
C GLU A 105 12.55 4.50 -6.29
N HIS A 106 12.14 5.75 -6.44
CA HIS A 106 11.33 6.23 -7.55
C HIS A 106 12.02 7.42 -8.21
N ILE A 107 12.34 7.28 -9.48
CA ILE A 107 12.88 8.38 -10.29
C ILE A 107 11.70 9.07 -10.94
N SER A 108 11.43 10.30 -10.50
CA SER A 108 10.29 11.07 -10.99
C SER A 108 10.51 11.55 -12.43
N ILE A 109 9.52 11.30 -13.26
CA ILE A 109 9.49 11.84 -14.63
C ILE A 109 9.06 13.31 -14.69
N GLN A 110 8.44 13.84 -13.62
CA GLN A 110 7.97 15.22 -13.56
C GLN A 110 9.09 16.22 -13.23
N ASP A 111 10.04 15.83 -12.37
CA ASP A 111 11.10 16.73 -11.90
C ASP A 111 12.52 16.15 -12.05
N GLY A 112 12.64 14.85 -12.35
CA GLY A 112 13.93 14.17 -12.52
C GLY A 112 14.60 13.77 -11.20
N ASP A 113 13.99 14.07 -10.06
CA ASP A 113 14.52 13.74 -8.74
C ASP A 113 14.29 12.27 -8.38
N THR A 114 15.15 11.74 -7.52
CA THR A 114 14.98 10.40 -6.95
C THR A 114 14.36 10.50 -5.56
N TYR A 115 13.21 9.88 -5.37
CA TYR A 115 12.50 9.80 -4.10
C TYR A 115 12.68 8.42 -3.45
N ARG A 116 13.06 8.42 -2.18
CA ARG A 116 13.19 7.21 -1.35
C ARG A 116 11.91 7.01 -0.57
N ILE A 117 11.20 5.96 -0.94
CA ILE A 117 9.85 5.64 -0.45
C ILE A 117 9.95 4.46 0.51
N PHE A 118 9.39 4.60 1.69
CA PHE A 118 9.27 3.54 2.68
C PHE A 118 7.80 3.32 3.04
N GLY A 119 7.35 2.06 2.99
CA GLY A 119 5.97 1.70 3.33
C GLY A 119 5.92 0.74 4.52
N THR A 120 5.02 0.98 5.47
CA THR A 120 4.81 0.11 6.62
C THR A 120 3.33 -0.22 6.81
N PRO A 121 2.97 -1.53 6.84
CA PRO A 121 1.60 -1.97 7.03
C PRO A 121 1.21 -2.10 8.51
N TYR A 122 2.16 -1.95 9.43
CA TYR A 122 1.96 -2.27 10.83
C TYR A 122 1.12 -1.23 11.56
N CYS A 123 0.18 -1.72 12.37
CA CYS A 123 -0.69 -0.94 13.23
C CYS A 123 -0.66 -1.44 14.68
N HIS A 124 -1.17 -0.62 15.60
CA HIS A 124 -1.29 -0.97 17.01
C HIS A 124 -2.34 -2.07 17.23
N VAL A 125 -2.28 -2.73 18.39
CA VAL A 125 -3.18 -3.82 18.75
C VAL A 125 -4.49 -3.28 19.29
N TYR A 126 -5.60 -3.53 18.58
CA TYR A 126 -6.98 -3.35 19.06
C TYR A 126 -7.85 -4.60 18.79
N GLY A 127 -7.25 -5.70 18.31
CA GLY A 127 -7.92 -6.95 17.99
C GLY A 127 -6.92 -8.05 17.64
N GLN A 128 -7.36 -9.01 16.80
CA GLN A 128 -6.54 -10.11 16.29
C GLN A 128 -6.47 -10.09 14.76
N TRP A 129 -6.09 -8.94 14.21
CA TRP A 129 -6.03 -8.71 12.78
C TRP A 129 -4.60 -8.82 12.25
N PRO A 130 -4.41 -9.03 10.95
CA PRO A 130 -3.12 -8.94 10.30
C PRO A 130 -2.39 -7.63 10.62
N PHE A 131 -1.07 -7.68 10.57
CA PHE A 131 -0.16 -6.55 10.76
C PHE A 131 -0.24 -5.83 12.12
N MET A 132 -1.09 -6.26 13.06
CA MET A 132 -1.10 -5.71 14.41
C MET A 132 0.12 -6.12 15.20
N ARG A 133 0.74 -5.14 15.85
CA ARG A 133 1.93 -5.33 16.68
C ARG A 133 1.80 -4.58 17.99
N SER A 134 2.38 -5.18 19.06
CA SER A 134 2.48 -4.47 20.34
C SER A 134 3.30 -3.19 20.21
N GLU A 135 3.06 -2.23 21.10
CA GLU A 135 3.79 -0.96 21.12
C GLU A 135 5.32 -1.16 21.14
N ILE A 136 5.81 -2.11 21.93
CA ILE A 136 7.23 -2.45 21.98
C ILE A 136 7.74 -2.85 20.60
N LYS A 137 6.98 -3.71 19.90
CA LYS A 137 7.38 -4.20 18.58
C LYS A 137 7.28 -3.10 17.51
N LEU A 138 6.29 -2.23 17.60
CA LEU A 138 6.19 -1.05 16.71
C LEU A 138 7.38 -0.12 16.91
N ARG A 139 7.77 0.17 18.17
CA ARG A 139 8.97 0.98 18.46
C ARG A 139 10.24 0.37 17.86
N GLU A 140 10.43 -0.95 17.98
CA GLU A 140 11.57 -1.63 17.34
C GLU A 140 11.56 -1.43 15.82
N LEU A 141 10.41 -1.68 15.17
CA LEU A 141 10.25 -1.54 13.72
C LEU A 141 10.50 -0.11 13.24
N PHE A 142 10.01 0.89 13.97
CA PHE A 142 10.21 2.29 13.60
C PHE A 142 11.62 2.80 13.91
N ASN A 143 12.32 2.22 14.90
CA ASN A 143 13.74 2.51 15.15
C ASN A 143 14.67 1.99 14.03
N GLU A 144 14.21 1.04 13.24
CA GLU A 144 14.93 0.50 12.07
C GLU A 144 14.65 1.30 10.77
N LEU A 145 13.84 2.37 10.84
CA LEU A 145 13.59 3.24 9.69
C LEU A 145 14.90 3.86 9.19
N PRO A 146 15.16 3.82 7.87
CA PRO A 146 16.32 4.51 7.32
C PRO A 146 16.21 6.04 7.52
N ASP A 147 17.33 6.71 7.84
CA ASP A 147 17.38 8.17 8.04
C ASP A 147 17.09 9.00 6.78
N ASN A 148 17.13 8.35 5.61
CA ASN A 148 17.06 9.01 4.32
C ASN A 148 15.77 8.69 3.55
N VAL A 149 14.64 8.63 4.24
CA VAL A 149 13.31 8.45 3.65
C VAL A 149 12.73 9.81 3.27
N ASP A 150 12.34 9.96 2.00
CA ASP A 150 11.67 11.16 1.49
C ASP A 150 10.14 11.07 1.66
N ILE A 151 9.58 9.84 1.49
CA ILE A 151 8.15 9.56 1.62
C ILE A 151 7.96 8.33 2.49
N LEU A 152 7.32 8.51 3.64
CA LEU A 152 6.82 7.43 4.50
C LEU A 152 5.30 7.31 4.31
N PHE A 153 4.80 6.11 3.96
CA PHE A 153 3.37 5.83 3.96
C PHE A 153 3.04 4.63 4.84
N SER A 154 1.99 4.76 5.64
CA SER A 154 1.60 3.79 6.64
C SER A 154 0.10 3.55 6.61
N HIS A 155 -0.34 2.38 7.11
CA HIS A 155 -1.77 2.10 7.28
C HIS A 155 -2.32 2.74 8.55
N ASP A 156 -1.54 2.73 9.65
CA ASP A 156 -1.92 3.36 10.91
C ASP A 156 -1.40 4.80 10.99
N ALA A 157 -2.11 5.65 11.72
CA ALA A 157 -1.71 7.02 11.95
C ALA A 157 -0.47 7.08 12.87
N PRO A 158 0.47 8.01 12.66
CA PRO A 158 1.53 8.25 13.62
C PRO A 158 0.96 8.73 14.96
N PHE A 159 1.53 8.25 16.06
CA PHE A 159 1.12 8.66 17.41
C PHE A 159 1.07 10.20 17.57
N GLY A 160 -0.05 10.71 18.07
CA GLY A 160 -0.29 12.14 18.26
C GLY A 160 -0.71 12.90 16.98
N VAL A 161 -0.90 12.18 15.85
CA VAL A 161 -1.33 12.79 14.58
C VAL A 161 -2.52 11.99 14.04
N SER A 162 -3.72 12.54 14.18
CA SER A 162 -4.98 11.91 13.71
C SER A 162 -5.24 10.50 14.27
N ASP A 163 -4.72 10.20 15.46
CA ASP A 163 -4.81 8.92 16.16
C ASP A 163 -5.90 8.90 17.25
N VAL A 164 -6.96 9.70 17.07
CA VAL A 164 -8.12 9.85 17.99
C VAL A 164 -9.25 8.91 17.64
#